data_bffc66f654efb02d0035a4fd028dddb5
#
_entry.id   bffc66f654efb02d0035a4fd028dddb5
#
_cell.length_a   1.000
_cell.length_b   1.000
_cell.length_c   1.000
_cell.angle_alpha   90.00
_cell.angle_beta   90.00
_cell.angle_gamma   90.00
#
_symmetry.space_group_name_H-M   'P 1'
#
loop_
_entity.id
_entity.type
_entity.pdbx_description
1 polymer ?
#
loop_
_entity_poly.entity_id
_entity_poly.type
_entity_poly.pdbx_seq_one_letter_code
_entity_poly.pdbx_strand_id
1 'polypeptide(L)'
;MNLQRQPLSTLQVLACGATIVTLSMGIRHGFRLWLQPITQAQGWTRESFALAIAIQNLAWGISGVFAGMAADRFGAFRVIVICSLLYALGLIGMANASTPVLFALSTGVLIGMAQAGTTYAVIYGVIGRNVHADKRSWAMGVATAAGSFGQFLMVPTEGFLISHFGWQEALIILGAASLLMIPLSWGLREPGFTGGTPVKRDQSIGQALREAFKYPSFQLLMAGYFVCGFQVVFIGVHMPSYLRDKGLSPQVASYALALIGLFNVFGTYAAGVLGQKFPKKNILAFIYLARAVAISVFLLAPLTPASVYLFSSIMGILWLSTVPPTNATVAQIFGVAHLSMLGGFVFFSHQIGSFMGVWLGGYLYDK
;
A
#
# COMPACT_ATOMS: atom_id res chain seq x y z
N MET A 1 -7.34 28.52 -30.99
CA MET A 1 -8.20 28.58 -29.82
C MET A 1 -7.68 27.51 -28.82
N ASN A 2 -6.78 27.87 -27.89
CA ASN A 2 -6.24 26.98 -26.88
C ASN A 2 -7.35 26.74 -25.85
N LEU A 3 -8.11 25.67 -26.02
CA LEU A 3 -8.94 25.13 -24.95
C LEU A 3 -7.97 24.67 -23.84
N GLN A 4 -7.70 25.51 -22.88
CA GLN A 4 -7.05 25.13 -21.64
C GLN A 4 -7.92 24.05 -21.01
N ARG A 5 -7.45 22.81 -21.12
CA ARG A 5 -8.13 21.63 -20.59
C ARG A 5 -8.15 21.77 -19.08
N GLN A 6 -9.33 21.94 -18.50
CA GLN A 6 -9.48 22.10 -17.07
C GLN A 6 -8.98 20.84 -16.33
N PRO A 7 -8.19 21.00 -15.28
CA PRO A 7 -7.78 19.86 -14.45
C PRO A 7 -9.02 19.22 -13.80
N LEU A 8 -8.89 17.95 -13.42
CA LEU A 8 -9.93 17.25 -12.66
C LEU A 8 -10.17 17.97 -11.32
N SER A 9 -11.42 18.00 -10.86
CA SER A 9 -11.71 18.59 -9.55
C SER A 9 -11.06 17.77 -8.44
N THR A 10 -10.57 18.45 -7.39
CA THR A 10 -9.97 17.77 -6.22
C THR A 10 -10.94 16.77 -5.58
N LEU A 11 -12.22 17.11 -5.50
CA LEU A 11 -13.25 16.21 -4.95
C LEU A 11 -13.39 14.94 -5.78
N GLN A 12 -13.44 15.07 -7.11
CA GLN A 12 -13.54 13.94 -8.03
C GLN A 12 -12.32 13.01 -7.92
N VAL A 13 -11.11 13.59 -7.90
CA VAL A 13 -9.87 12.82 -7.76
C VAL A 13 -9.84 12.06 -6.44
N LEU A 14 -10.24 12.73 -5.34
CA LEU A 14 -10.27 12.09 -4.02
C LEU A 14 -11.37 11.05 -3.91
N ALA A 15 -12.60 11.35 -4.35
CA ALA A 15 -13.70 10.39 -4.28
C ALA A 15 -13.39 9.10 -5.04
N CYS A 16 -12.98 9.23 -6.31
CA CYS A 16 -12.67 8.06 -7.13
C CYS A 16 -11.38 7.37 -6.69
N GLY A 17 -10.30 8.14 -6.48
CA GLY A 17 -8.99 7.60 -6.13
C GLY A 17 -8.98 6.95 -4.76
N ALA A 18 -9.57 7.60 -3.74
CA ALA A 18 -9.68 7.04 -2.40
C ALA A 18 -10.53 5.75 -2.38
N THR A 19 -11.65 5.71 -3.11
CA THR A 19 -12.49 4.50 -3.20
C THR A 19 -11.76 3.35 -3.89
N ILE A 20 -11.00 3.60 -4.95
CA ILE A 20 -10.16 2.58 -5.59
C ILE A 20 -9.14 2.02 -4.60
N VAL A 21 -8.44 2.89 -3.87
CA VAL A 21 -7.46 2.47 -2.85
C VAL A 21 -8.14 1.71 -1.72
N THR A 22 -9.32 2.15 -1.26
CA THR A 22 -10.13 1.46 -0.24
C THR A 22 -10.45 0.03 -0.66
N LEU A 23 -10.94 -0.19 -1.87
CA LEU A 23 -11.25 -1.52 -2.39
C LEU A 23 -9.98 -2.37 -2.54
N SER A 24 -8.97 -1.85 -3.22
CA SER A 24 -7.75 -2.59 -3.51
C SER A 24 -6.97 -2.98 -2.24
N MET A 25 -6.76 -2.03 -1.33
CA MET A 25 -6.06 -2.30 -0.08
C MET A 25 -6.91 -3.07 0.91
N GLY A 26 -8.22 -2.83 0.91
CA GLY A 26 -9.17 -3.55 1.75
C GLY A 26 -9.14 -5.05 1.46
N ILE A 27 -9.38 -5.44 0.20
CA ILE A 27 -9.36 -6.85 -0.24
C ILE A 27 -8.01 -7.50 0.11
N ARG A 28 -6.89 -6.79 -0.11
CA ARG A 28 -5.56 -7.32 0.23
C ARG A 28 -5.38 -7.62 1.72
N HIS A 29 -5.86 -6.77 2.59
CA HIS A 29 -5.66 -6.95 4.03
C HIS A 29 -6.45 -8.12 4.61
N GLY A 30 -7.54 -8.51 3.98
CA GLY A 30 -8.33 -9.69 4.33
C GLY A 30 -7.65 -11.02 3.99
N PHE A 31 -6.59 -11.04 3.19
CA PHE A 31 -5.94 -12.29 2.74
C PHE A 31 -5.50 -13.23 3.87
N ARG A 32 -5.32 -12.72 5.07
CA ARG A 32 -5.05 -13.55 6.26
C ARG A 32 -6.20 -14.49 6.62
N LEU A 33 -7.43 -14.10 6.31
CA LEU A 33 -8.63 -14.92 6.56
C LEU A 33 -8.71 -16.14 5.63
N TRP A 34 -8.08 -16.08 4.47
CA TRP A 34 -8.11 -17.12 3.45
C TRP A 34 -7.14 -18.27 3.69
N LEU A 35 -6.11 -18.06 4.54
CA LEU A 35 -5.07 -19.06 4.82
C LEU A 35 -5.69 -20.39 5.23
N GLN A 36 -6.49 -20.42 6.27
CA GLN A 36 -7.03 -21.65 6.83
C GLN A 36 -8.07 -22.31 5.92
N PRO A 37 -9.10 -21.61 5.38
CA PRO A 37 -10.04 -22.20 4.46
C PRO A 37 -9.40 -22.83 3.23
N ILE A 38 -8.45 -22.16 2.59
CA ILE A 38 -7.81 -22.67 1.37
C ILE A 38 -6.87 -23.84 1.67
N THR A 39 -6.01 -23.73 2.68
CA THR A 39 -5.07 -24.78 3.01
C THR A 39 -5.74 -26.05 3.47
N GLN A 40 -6.84 -25.95 4.22
CA GLN A 40 -7.65 -27.11 4.64
C GLN A 40 -8.39 -27.75 3.47
N ALA A 41 -9.03 -26.95 2.61
CA ALA A 41 -9.79 -27.48 1.48
C ALA A 41 -8.91 -28.15 0.43
N GLN A 42 -7.71 -27.62 0.19
CA GLN A 42 -6.79 -28.11 -0.85
C GLN A 42 -5.75 -29.11 -0.32
N GLY A 43 -5.66 -29.31 0.98
CA GLY A 43 -4.62 -30.14 1.60
C GLY A 43 -3.21 -29.54 1.47
N TRP A 44 -3.09 -28.23 1.31
CA TRP A 44 -1.79 -27.57 1.13
C TRP A 44 -1.17 -27.13 2.45
N THR A 45 0.15 -26.94 2.44
CA THR A 45 0.88 -26.43 3.58
C THR A 45 0.65 -24.91 3.74
N ARG A 46 0.78 -24.41 4.96
CA ARG A 46 0.79 -22.96 5.22
C ARG A 46 1.93 -22.24 4.52
N GLU A 47 3.04 -22.96 4.30
CA GLU A 47 4.21 -22.45 3.56
C GLU A 47 3.84 -22.09 2.11
N SER A 48 3.08 -22.94 1.41
CA SER A 48 2.63 -22.67 0.05
C SER A 48 1.81 -21.38 -0.05
N PHE A 49 0.94 -21.12 0.94
CA PHE A 49 0.18 -19.87 1.01
C PHE A 49 1.09 -18.68 1.32
N ALA A 50 1.97 -18.81 2.29
CA ALA A 50 2.90 -17.75 2.68
C ALA A 50 3.84 -17.36 1.54
N LEU A 51 4.31 -18.34 0.77
CA LEU A 51 5.13 -18.11 -0.43
C LEU A 51 4.37 -17.29 -1.49
N ALA A 52 3.10 -17.60 -1.74
CA ALA A 52 2.29 -16.84 -2.68
C ALA A 52 2.15 -15.36 -2.24
N ILE A 53 1.95 -15.11 -0.94
CA ILE A 53 1.88 -13.74 -0.40
C ILE A 53 3.26 -13.03 -0.45
N ALA A 54 4.35 -13.75 -0.25
CA ALA A 54 5.69 -13.19 -0.41
C ALA A 54 5.97 -12.79 -1.86
N ILE A 55 5.62 -13.65 -2.82
CA ILE A 55 5.69 -13.35 -4.27
C ILE A 55 4.80 -12.13 -4.60
N GLN A 56 3.60 -12.03 -4.00
CA GLN A 56 2.70 -10.88 -4.21
C GLN A 56 3.35 -9.55 -3.81
N ASN A 57 3.98 -9.49 -2.66
CA ASN A 57 4.66 -8.28 -2.21
C ASN A 57 5.82 -7.89 -3.15
N LEU A 58 6.59 -8.86 -3.60
CA LEU A 58 7.69 -8.62 -4.54
C LEU A 58 7.16 -8.18 -5.92
N ALA A 59 6.17 -8.89 -6.45
CA ALA A 59 5.52 -8.53 -7.72
C ALA A 59 4.91 -7.14 -7.66
N TRP A 60 4.25 -6.78 -6.56
CA TRP A 60 3.71 -5.43 -6.35
C TRP A 60 4.81 -4.36 -6.36
N GLY A 61 5.92 -4.59 -5.65
CA GLY A 61 7.04 -3.65 -5.63
C GLY A 61 7.67 -3.43 -7.00
N ILE A 62 8.01 -4.51 -7.70
CA ILE A 62 8.61 -4.48 -9.03
C ILE A 62 7.64 -3.83 -10.03
N SER A 63 6.41 -4.33 -10.10
CA SER A 63 5.40 -3.83 -11.04
C SER A 63 4.98 -2.39 -10.75
N GLY A 64 5.13 -1.91 -9.51
CA GLY A 64 4.84 -0.54 -9.11
C GLY A 64 5.65 0.50 -9.90
N VAL A 65 6.90 0.19 -10.19
CA VAL A 65 7.76 1.05 -11.03
C VAL A 65 7.22 1.13 -12.46
N PHE A 66 6.88 -0.01 -13.06
CA PHE A 66 6.38 -0.06 -14.44
C PHE A 66 4.97 0.51 -14.56
N ALA A 67 4.08 0.22 -13.62
CA ALA A 67 2.74 0.81 -13.56
C ALA A 67 2.82 2.33 -13.39
N GLY A 68 3.74 2.83 -12.57
CA GLY A 68 4.02 4.25 -12.43
C GLY A 68 4.50 4.89 -13.72
N MET A 69 5.47 4.28 -14.41
CA MET A 69 5.93 4.74 -15.73
C MET A 69 4.80 4.77 -16.77
N ALA A 70 4.00 3.70 -16.80
CA ALA A 70 2.85 3.61 -17.71
C ALA A 70 1.79 4.66 -17.40
N ALA A 71 1.47 4.88 -16.12
CA ALA A 71 0.51 5.89 -15.70
C ALA A 71 0.99 7.30 -16.01
N ASP A 72 2.27 7.58 -15.79
CA ASP A 72 2.85 8.87 -16.13
C ASP A 72 2.90 9.09 -17.66
N ARG A 73 3.04 8.05 -18.48
CA ARG A 73 3.14 8.16 -19.94
C ARG A 73 1.79 8.12 -20.66
N PHE A 74 0.90 7.21 -20.25
CA PHE A 74 -0.35 6.89 -20.95
C PHE A 74 -1.61 7.30 -20.19
N GLY A 75 -1.44 7.85 -18.98
CA GLY A 75 -2.52 8.23 -18.08
C GLY A 75 -2.92 7.11 -17.11
N ALA A 76 -3.35 7.53 -15.92
CA ALA A 76 -3.73 6.60 -14.84
C ALA A 76 -4.95 5.73 -15.20
N PHE A 77 -5.92 6.28 -15.93
CA PHE A 77 -7.14 5.56 -16.33
C PHE A 77 -6.86 4.19 -16.93
N ARG A 78 -5.98 4.13 -17.94
CA ARG A 78 -5.67 2.88 -18.66
C ARG A 78 -4.99 1.85 -17.73
N VAL A 79 -4.07 2.32 -16.91
CA VAL A 79 -3.35 1.46 -15.96
C VAL A 79 -4.30 0.89 -14.93
N ILE A 80 -5.20 1.71 -14.38
CA ILE A 80 -6.19 1.26 -13.40
C ILE A 80 -7.14 0.24 -14.01
N VAL A 81 -7.64 0.46 -15.24
CA VAL A 81 -8.51 -0.50 -15.93
C VAL A 81 -7.82 -1.86 -16.11
N ILE A 82 -6.60 -1.87 -16.66
CA ILE A 82 -5.84 -3.12 -16.86
C ILE A 82 -5.59 -3.81 -15.52
N CYS A 83 -5.15 -3.06 -14.52
CA CYS A 83 -4.85 -3.61 -13.20
C CYS A 83 -6.12 -4.09 -12.45
N SER A 84 -7.28 -3.46 -12.66
CA SER A 84 -8.56 -3.94 -12.12
C SER A 84 -8.98 -5.28 -12.74
N LEU A 85 -8.78 -5.44 -14.06
CA LEU A 85 -9.01 -6.72 -14.73
C LEU A 85 -8.05 -7.80 -14.22
N LEU A 86 -6.77 -7.47 -14.06
CA LEU A 86 -5.79 -8.40 -13.46
C LEU A 86 -6.16 -8.76 -12.03
N TYR A 87 -6.73 -7.82 -11.26
CA TYR A 87 -7.18 -8.08 -9.89
C TYR A 87 -8.32 -9.10 -9.87
N ALA A 88 -9.34 -8.89 -10.70
CA ALA A 88 -10.46 -9.81 -10.85
C ALA A 88 -10.00 -11.20 -11.31
N LEU A 89 -9.15 -11.25 -12.35
CA LEU A 89 -8.59 -12.51 -12.86
C LEU A 89 -7.73 -13.21 -11.81
N GLY A 90 -6.97 -12.47 -11.02
CA GLY A 90 -6.16 -13.00 -9.93
C GLY A 90 -7.02 -13.62 -8.82
N LEU A 91 -8.11 -12.97 -8.40
CA LEU A 91 -9.03 -13.49 -7.39
C LEU A 91 -9.81 -14.72 -7.90
N ILE A 92 -10.30 -14.69 -9.15
CA ILE A 92 -10.94 -15.82 -9.78
C ILE A 92 -9.95 -16.98 -9.96
N GLY A 93 -8.71 -16.69 -10.35
CA GLY A 93 -7.63 -17.68 -10.44
C GLY A 93 -7.29 -18.28 -9.08
N MET A 94 -7.27 -17.48 -8.02
CA MET A 94 -7.09 -17.92 -6.64
C MET A 94 -8.19 -18.89 -6.20
N ALA A 95 -9.46 -18.61 -6.56
CA ALA A 95 -10.61 -19.45 -6.26
C ALA A 95 -10.57 -20.83 -6.97
N ASN A 96 -9.97 -20.88 -8.16
CA ASN A 96 -9.94 -22.06 -9.02
C ASN A 96 -8.56 -22.75 -9.09
N ALA A 97 -7.60 -22.29 -8.27
CA ALA A 97 -6.27 -22.87 -8.27
C ALA A 97 -6.29 -24.32 -7.75
N SER A 98 -5.90 -25.27 -8.59
CA SER A 98 -5.82 -26.71 -8.26
C SER A 98 -4.41 -27.13 -7.82
N THR A 99 -3.41 -26.28 -7.97
CA THR A 99 -2.02 -26.55 -7.57
C THR A 99 -1.41 -25.35 -6.86
N PRO A 100 -0.43 -25.54 -5.96
CA PRO A 100 0.28 -24.44 -5.31
C PRO A 100 0.95 -23.47 -6.30
N VAL A 101 1.37 -23.95 -7.47
CA VAL A 101 1.98 -23.13 -8.53
C VAL A 101 0.94 -22.20 -9.15
N LEU A 102 -0.23 -22.70 -9.52
CA LEU A 102 -1.34 -21.88 -10.05
C LEU A 102 -1.81 -20.87 -9.02
N PHE A 103 -1.85 -21.27 -7.74
CA PHE A 103 -2.16 -20.37 -6.64
C PHE A 103 -1.11 -19.26 -6.49
N ALA A 104 0.18 -19.58 -6.57
CA ALA A 104 1.25 -18.60 -6.52
C ALA A 104 1.23 -17.65 -7.72
N LEU A 105 0.89 -18.14 -8.91
CA LEU A 105 0.74 -17.31 -10.11
C LEU A 105 -0.46 -16.35 -10.00
N SER A 106 -1.62 -16.86 -9.59
CA SER A 106 -2.83 -16.04 -9.47
C SER A 106 -2.76 -15.06 -8.30
N THR A 107 -2.49 -15.56 -7.09
CA THR A 107 -2.44 -14.77 -5.85
C THR A 107 -1.16 -13.93 -5.76
N GLY A 108 -0.02 -14.52 -6.13
CA GLY A 108 1.28 -13.86 -6.05
C GLY A 108 1.51 -12.89 -7.21
N VAL A 109 1.57 -13.40 -8.43
CA VAL A 109 1.98 -12.57 -9.58
C VAL A 109 0.84 -11.66 -10.04
N LEU A 110 -0.34 -12.22 -10.39
CA LEU A 110 -1.42 -11.42 -10.98
C LEU A 110 -1.95 -10.35 -10.01
N ILE A 111 -2.27 -10.73 -8.77
CA ILE A 111 -2.77 -9.76 -7.78
C ILE A 111 -1.66 -8.76 -7.39
N GLY A 112 -0.41 -9.21 -7.27
CA GLY A 112 0.71 -8.30 -7.02
C GLY A 112 0.88 -7.25 -8.12
N MET A 113 0.82 -7.66 -9.39
CA MET A 113 0.82 -6.73 -10.52
C MET A 113 -0.40 -5.79 -10.53
N ALA A 114 -1.57 -6.33 -10.20
CA ALA A 114 -2.80 -5.56 -10.12
C ALA A 114 -2.74 -4.45 -9.07
N GLN A 115 -2.20 -4.74 -7.90
CA GLN A 115 -2.02 -3.77 -6.82
C GLN A 115 -1.10 -2.62 -7.24
N ALA A 116 -0.15 -2.86 -8.12
CA ALA A 116 0.75 -1.81 -8.60
C ALA A 116 0.02 -0.64 -9.26
N GLY A 117 -1.07 -0.91 -9.99
CA GLY A 117 -1.86 0.13 -10.68
C GLY A 117 -3.08 0.62 -9.91
N THR A 118 -3.53 -0.10 -8.88
CA THR A 118 -4.75 0.23 -8.12
C THR A 118 -4.48 0.81 -6.73
N THR A 119 -3.22 1.09 -6.41
CA THR A 119 -2.82 1.62 -5.11
C THR A 119 -2.11 2.97 -5.22
N TYR A 120 -1.34 3.32 -4.20
CA TYR A 120 -0.85 4.67 -3.94
C TYR A 120 -0.05 5.31 -5.07
N ALA A 121 0.89 4.61 -5.70
CA ALA A 121 1.83 5.22 -6.65
C ALA A 121 1.11 5.89 -7.83
N VAL A 122 0.14 5.21 -8.43
CA VAL A 122 -0.65 5.72 -9.55
C VAL A 122 -1.61 6.83 -9.09
N ILE A 123 -2.31 6.61 -7.97
CA ILE A 123 -3.27 7.59 -7.43
C ILE A 123 -2.54 8.88 -7.01
N TYR A 124 -1.35 8.78 -6.42
CA TYR A 124 -0.55 9.96 -6.06
C TYR A 124 -0.05 10.73 -7.28
N GLY A 125 0.23 10.05 -8.39
CA GLY A 125 0.51 10.72 -9.66
C GLY A 125 -0.66 11.58 -10.13
N VAL A 126 -1.89 11.06 -10.08
CA VAL A 126 -3.10 11.82 -10.41
C VAL A 126 -3.31 12.98 -9.44
N ILE A 127 -3.18 12.75 -8.13
CA ILE A 127 -3.26 13.80 -7.11
C ILE A 127 -2.21 14.90 -7.39
N GLY A 128 -0.97 14.49 -7.65
CA GLY A 128 0.11 15.43 -7.94
C GLY A 128 -0.17 16.35 -9.12
N ARG A 129 -0.75 15.81 -10.19
CA ARG A 129 -1.05 16.57 -11.42
C ARG A 129 -2.32 17.42 -11.35
N ASN A 130 -3.31 17.00 -10.56
CA ASN A 130 -4.64 17.63 -10.56
C ASN A 130 -4.98 18.41 -9.28
N VAL A 131 -4.24 18.20 -8.18
CA VAL A 131 -4.44 18.91 -6.93
C VAL A 131 -3.39 20.01 -6.77
N HIS A 132 -3.85 21.21 -6.34
CA HIS A 132 -2.95 22.36 -6.10
C HIS A 132 -1.85 21.99 -5.11
N ALA A 133 -0.66 22.56 -5.31
CA ALA A 133 0.55 22.21 -4.54
C ALA A 133 0.36 22.25 -3.02
N ASP A 134 -0.37 23.27 -2.54
CA ASP A 134 -0.63 23.48 -1.11
C ASP A 134 -1.51 22.39 -0.48
N LYS A 135 -2.35 21.71 -1.29
CA LYS A 135 -3.27 20.68 -0.83
C LYS A 135 -2.80 19.26 -1.14
N ARG A 136 -1.69 19.07 -1.87
CA ARG A 136 -1.21 17.74 -2.29
C ARG A 136 -0.93 16.81 -1.12
N SER A 137 -0.23 17.29 -0.10
CA SER A 137 0.11 16.49 1.08
C SER A 137 -1.15 16.00 1.80
N TRP A 138 -2.13 16.89 2.00
CA TRP A 138 -3.42 16.52 2.55
C TRP A 138 -4.16 15.50 1.69
N ALA A 139 -4.24 15.72 0.40
CA ALA A 139 -4.92 14.82 -0.54
C ALA A 139 -4.29 13.41 -0.55
N MET A 140 -2.95 13.33 -0.50
CA MET A 140 -2.24 12.06 -0.35
C MET A 140 -2.52 11.42 1.01
N GLY A 141 -2.64 12.21 2.09
CA GLY A 141 -3.05 11.74 3.42
C GLY A 141 -4.46 11.13 3.42
N VAL A 142 -5.41 11.78 2.76
CA VAL A 142 -6.78 11.26 2.60
C VAL A 142 -6.77 9.92 1.84
N ALA A 143 -6.04 9.83 0.74
CA ALA A 143 -5.95 8.58 -0.03
C ALA A 143 -5.28 7.45 0.77
N THR A 144 -4.27 7.76 1.61
CA THR A 144 -3.64 6.75 2.49
C THR A 144 -4.58 6.30 3.60
N ALA A 145 -5.26 7.25 4.24
CA ALA A 145 -6.26 6.95 5.27
C ALA A 145 -7.41 6.09 4.73
N ALA A 146 -7.84 6.35 3.49
CA ALA A 146 -8.85 5.55 2.80
C ALA A 146 -8.41 4.09 2.61
N GLY A 147 -7.14 3.83 2.29
CA GLY A 147 -6.61 2.47 2.23
C GLY A 147 -6.66 1.75 3.59
N SER A 148 -6.35 2.47 4.67
CA SER A 148 -6.44 1.94 6.04
C SER A 148 -7.90 1.70 6.46
N PHE A 149 -8.80 2.60 6.05
CA PHE A 149 -10.25 2.42 6.25
C PHE A 149 -10.78 1.22 5.46
N GLY A 150 -10.23 0.98 4.26
CA GLY A 150 -10.53 -0.21 3.47
C GLY A 150 -10.23 -1.51 4.23
N GLN A 151 -9.13 -1.57 4.95
CA GLN A 151 -8.83 -2.70 5.83
C GLN A 151 -9.91 -2.91 6.89
N PHE A 152 -10.34 -1.84 7.54
CA PHE A 152 -11.39 -1.90 8.56
C PHE A 152 -12.74 -2.36 8.00
N LEU A 153 -13.09 -1.92 6.79
CA LEU A 153 -14.35 -2.26 6.13
C LEU A 153 -14.35 -3.68 5.55
N MET A 154 -13.28 -4.04 4.84
CA MET A 154 -13.27 -5.26 4.02
C MET A 154 -12.98 -6.53 4.83
N VAL A 155 -12.17 -6.45 5.89
CA VAL A 155 -11.86 -7.64 6.70
C VAL A 155 -13.10 -8.28 7.31
N PRO A 156 -14.04 -7.56 7.96
CA PRO A 156 -15.31 -8.13 8.40
C PRO A 156 -16.20 -8.59 7.23
N THR A 157 -16.22 -7.85 6.11
CA THR A 157 -16.98 -8.21 4.91
C THR A 157 -16.49 -9.53 4.33
N GLU A 158 -15.19 -9.74 4.21
CA GLU A 158 -14.61 -10.99 3.75
C GLU A 158 -14.91 -12.16 4.70
N GLY A 159 -14.80 -11.93 6.01
CA GLY A 159 -15.18 -12.92 7.01
C GLY A 159 -16.66 -13.34 6.88
N PHE A 160 -17.56 -12.38 6.65
CA PHE A 160 -18.96 -12.62 6.39
C PHE A 160 -19.17 -13.43 5.09
N LEU A 161 -18.50 -13.04 3.99
CA LEU A 161 -18.60 -13.76 2.72
C LEU A 161 -18.11 -15.20 2.84
N ILE A 162 -16.96 -15.42 3.48
CA ILE A 162 -16.40 -16.76 3.69
C ILE A 162 -17.37 -17.65 4.49
N SER A 163 -17.97 -17.10 5.55
CA SER A 163 -18.86 -17.87 6.43
C SER A 163 -20.20 -18.23 5.79
N HIS A 164 -20.72 -17.42 4.85
CA HIS A 164 -22.04 -17.61 4.25
C HIS A 164 -22.00 -18.30 2.89
N PHE A 165 -20.95 -18.03 2.09
CA PHE A 165 -20.86 -18.52 0.71
C PHE A 165 -19.72 -19.53 0.51
N GLY A 166 -18.86 -19.72 1.53
CA GLY A 166 -17.65 -20.48 1.37
C GLY A 166 -16.52 -19.67 0.71
N TRP A 167 -15.31 -20.21 0.73
CA TRP A 167 -14.13 -19.47 0.33
C TRP A 167 -14.04 -19.24 -1.19
N GLN A 168 -14.50 -20.17 -2.02
CA GLN A 168 -14.42 -20.05 -3.50
C GLN A 168 -15.37 -18.97 -4.02
N GLU A 169 -16.64 -19.05 -3.69
CA GLU A 169 -17.65 -18.08 -4.10
C GLU A 169 -17.34 -16.68 -3.53
N ALA A 170 -16.85 -16.60 -2.31
CA ALA A 170 -16.45 -15.33 -1.71
C ALA A 170 -15.33 -14.66 -2.51
N LEU A 171 -14.34 -15.41 -3.00
CA LEU A 171 -13.29 -14.88 -3.88
C LEU A 171 -13.83 -14.42 -5.23
N ILE A 172 -14.79 -15.14 -5.80
CA ILE A 172 -15.44 -14.75 -7.07
C ILE A 172 -16.24 -13.47 -6.88
N ILE A 173 -16.98 -13.33 -5.77
CA ILE A 173 -17.72 -12.11 -5.42
C ILE A 173 -16.75 -10.93 -5.28
N LEU A 174 -15.62 -11.11 -4.59
CA LEU A 174 -14.60 -10.07 -4.46
C LEU A 174 -13.94 -9.74 -5.82
N GLY A 175 -13.76 -10.75 -6.67
CA GLY A 175 -13.32 -10.55 -8.04
C GLY A 175 -14.26 -9.65 -8.83
N ALA A 176 -15.57 -9.93 -8.76
CA ALA A 176 -16.58 -9.07 -9.37
C ALA A 176 -16.61 -7.67 -8.75
N ALA A 177 -16.50 -7.57 -7.41
CA ALA A 177 -16.44 -6.28 -6.72
C ALA A 177 -15.20 -5.46 -7.11
N SER A 178 -14.06 -6.10 -7.38
CA SER A 178 -12.84 -5.40 -7.83
C SER A 178 -13.04 -4.71 -9.19
N LEU A 179 -13.95 -5.20 -10.04
CA LEU A 179 -14.29 -4.54 -11.31
C LEU A 179 -14.97 -3.18 -11.13
N LEU A 180 -15.51 -2.87 -9.93
CA LEU A 180 -16.01 -1.53 -9.61
C LEU A 180 -14.93 -0.44 -9.70
N MET A 181 -13.66 -0.82 -9.61
CA MET A 181 -12.55 0.11 -9.85
C MET A 181 -12.51 0.64 -11.30
N ILE A 182 -13.09 -0.09 -12.27
CA ILE A 182 -13.15 0.33 -13.68
C ILE A 182 -14.03 1.58 -13.87
N PRO A 183 -15.32 1.59 -13.48
CA PRO A 183 -16.14 2.82 -13.59
C PRO A 183 -15.57 3.96 -12.74
N LEU A 184 -14.99 3.69 -11.57
CA LEU A 184 -14.34 4.70 -10.74
C LEU A 184 -13.12 5.32 -11.44
N SER A 185 -12.39 4.55 -12.23
CA SER A 185 -11.24 5.05 -12.98
C SER A 185 -11.59 6.09 -14.04
N TRP A 186 -12.84 6.12 -14.53
CA TRP A 186 -13.30 7.19 -15.42
C TRP A 186 -13.26 8.57 -14.78
N GLY A 187 -13.53 8.65 -13.47
CA GLY A 187 -13.34 9.88 -12.71
C GLY A 187 -11.89 10.34 -12.60
N LEU A 188 -10.93 9.49 -12.94
CA LEU A 188 -9.50 9.77 -12.97
C LEU A 188 -8.94 9.91 -14.41
N ARG A 189 -9.82 10.06 -15.38
CA ARG A 189 -9.44 10.21 -16.80
C ARG A 189 -8.97 11.63 -17.07
N GLU A 190 -7.68 11.81 -17.02
CA GLU A 190 -7.04 13.13 -17.19
C GLU A 190 -7.14 13.61 -18.65
N PRO A 191 -7.62 14.84 -18.89
CA PRO A 191 -7.83 15.35 -20.27
C PRO A 191 -6.58 15.37 -21.14
N GLY A 192 -5.39 15.51 -20.55
CA GLY A 192 -4.10 15.49 -21.24
C GLY A 192 -3.76 14.16 -21.90
N PHE A 193 -4.39 13.06 -21.48
CA PHE A 193 -4.11 11.69 -21.96
C PHE A 193 -5.22 11.13 -22.86
N THR A 194 -6.29 11.87 -23.12
CA THR A 194 -7.46 11.38 -23.87
C THR A 194 -7.27 11.31 -25.37
N GLY A 195 -6.27 12.01 -25.93
CA GLY A 195 -6.05 12.13 -27.38
C GLY A 195 -5.07 11.15 -28.01
N GLY A 196 -4.59 10.14 -27.26
CA GLY A 196 -3.61 9.18 -27.79
C GLY A 196 -2.19 9.73 -28.00
N THR A 197 -2.02 11.04 -27.96
CA THR A 197 -0.72 11.71 -28.06
C THR A 197 -0.06 11.75 -26.66
N PRO A 198 1.17 11.25 -26.51
CA PRO A 198 1.91 11.37 -25.25
C PRO A 198 2.03 12.84 -24.85
N VAL A 199 1.82 13.14 -23.58
CA VAL A 199 2.10 14.48 -23.06
C VAL A 199 3.57 14.79 -23.32
N LYS A 200 3.84 15.88 -24.09
CA LYS A 200 5.21 16.34 -24.34
C LYS A 200 5.84 16.71 -23.00
N ARG A 201 6.93 16.07 -22.68
CA ARG A 201 7.68 16.30 -21.45
C ARG A 201 9.04 16.90 -21.81
N ASP A 202 9.48 17.84 -20.99
CA ASP A 202 10.78 18.47 -21.16
C ASP A 202 11.95 17.51 -20.87
N GLN A 203 11.63 16.38 -20.17
CA GLN A 203 12.60 15.40 -19.72
C GLN A 203 12.17 13.97 -20.05
N SER A 204 13.11 13.17 -20.57
CA SER A 204 12.88 11.73 -20.80
C SER A 204 12.88 10.93 -19.49
N ILE A 205 12.28 9.73 -19.51
CA ILE A 205 12.28 8.79 -18.38
C ILE A 205 13.71 8.51 -17.90
N GLY A 206 14.64 8.25 -18.80
CA GLY A 206 16.05 7.97 -18.46
C GLY A 206 16.77 9.15 -17.82
N GLN A 207 16.48 10.37 -18.26
CA GLN A 207 17.01 11.59 -17.65
C GLN A 207 16.44 11.80 -16.25
N ALA A 208 15.13 11.64 -16.07
CA ALA A 208 14.46 11.75 -14.77
C ALA A 208 15.01 10.74 -13.75
N LEU A 209 15.23 9.50 -14.15
CA LEU A 209 15.83 8.48 -13.32
C LEU A 209 17.28 8.82 -12.95
N ARG A 210 18.08 9.21 -13.93
CA ARG A 210 19.48 9.56 -13.70
C ARG A 210 19.63 10.75 -12.74
N GLU A 211 18.76 11.74 -12.86
CA GLU A 211 18.70 12.89 -11.96
C GLU A 211 18.27 12.44 -10.56
N ALA A 212 17.16 11.72 -10.43
CA ALA A 212 16.63 11.28 -9.15
C ALA A 212 17.65 10.42 -8.38
N PHE A 213 18.26 9.42 -9.02
CA PHE A 213 19.22 8.53 -8.37
C PHE A 213 20.55 9.21 -8.03
N LYS A 214 20.90 10.33 -8.66
CA LYS A 214 22.04 11.14 -8.27
C LYS A 214 21.73 12.10 -7.13
N TYR A 215 20.47 12.37 -6.84
CA TYR A 215 20.06 13.35 -5.86
C TYR A 215 20.05 12.74 -4.43
N PRO A 216 20.93 13.22 -3.51
CA PRO A 216 21.08 12.59 -2.18
C PRO A 216 19.77 12.50 -1.40
N SER A 217 18.89 13.51 -1.50
CA SER A 217 17.60 13.48 -0.80
C SER A 217 16.69 12.35 -1.29
N PHE A 218 16.76 11.99 -2.57
CA PHE A 218 15.99 10.85 -3.09
C PHE A 218 16.50 9.51 -2.55
N GLN A 219 17.82 9.36 -2.50
CA GLN A 219 18.46 8.18 -1.90
C GLN A 219 18.10 8.05 -0.41
N LEU A 220 18.11 9.16 0.34
CA LEU A 220 17.68 9.18 1.75
C LEU A 220 16.20 8.87 1.92
N LEU A 221 15.33 9.35 1.02
CA LEU A 221 13.91 8.98 1.02
C LEU A 221 13.72 7.48 0.77
N MET A 222 14.45 6.90 -0.18
CA MET A 222 14.42 5.45 -0.44
C MET A 222 14.94 4.67 0.78
N ALA A 223 16.03 5.07 1.38
CA ALA A 223 16.58 4.44 2.59
C ALA A 223 15.60 4.52 3.78
N GLY A 224 15.02 5.69 4.02
CA GLY A 224 14.00 5.86 5.06
C GLY A 224 12.76 4.99 4.79
N TYR A 225 12.34 4.92 3.55
CA TYR A 225 11.16 4.11 3.20
C TYR A 225 11.44 2.59 3.23
N PHE A 226 12.67 2.18 2.95
CA PHE A 226 13.16 0.82 3.22
C PHE A 226 13.03 0.48 4.71
N VAL A 227 13.52 1.35 5.61
CA VAL A 227 13.40 1.18 7.05
C VAL A 227 11.93 1.12 7.48
N CYS A 228 11.07 1.95 6.87
CA CYS A 228 9.63 1.88 7.12
C CYS A 228 9.07 0.49 6.79
N GLY A 229 9.36 -0.03 5.60
CA GLY A 229 8.93 -1.36 5.18
C GLY A 229 9.42 -2.47 6.11
N PHE A 230 10.68 -2.42 6.47
CA PHE A 230 11.29 -3.34 7.43
C PHE A 230 10.52 -3.36 8.76
N GLN A 231 10.36 -2.19 9.40
CA GLN A 231 9.73 -2.08 10.72
C GLN A 231 8.27 -2.51 10.71
N VAL A 232 7.50 -2.01 9.72
CA VAL A 232 6.06 -2.26 9.63
C VAL A 232 5.77 -3.75 9.45
N VAL A 233 6.48 -4.41 8.56
CA VAL A 233 6.21 -5.82 8.29
C VAL A 233 6.83 -6.72 9.35
N PHE A 234 8.02 -6.39 9.87
CA PHE A 234 8.63 -7.09 10.99
C PHE A 234 7.66 -7.12 12.20
N ILE A 235 7.19 -5.95 12.64
CA ILE A 235 6.26 -5.87 13.79
C ILE A 235 4.96 -6.60 13.48
N GLY A 236 4.38 -6.38 12.28
CA GLY A 236 3.11 -6.99 11.90
C GLY A 236 3.13 -8.52 11.85
N VAL A 237 4.28 -9.12 11.54
CA VAL A 237 4.45 -10.59 11.41
C VAL A 237 4.93 -11.21 12.73
N HIS A 238 5.94 -10.61 13.37
CA HIS A 238 6.63 -11.27 14.50
C HIS A 238 6.05 -10.90 15.87
N MET A 239 5.43 -9.72 16.03
CA MET A 239 4.85 -9.30 17.31
C MET A 239 3.83 -10.31 17.89
N PRO A 240 2.88 -10.88 17.09
CA PRO A 240 1.93 -11.85 17.65
C PRO A 240 2.59 -13.09 18.24
N SER A 241 3.64 -13.61 17.59
CA SER A 241 4.41 -14.75 18.09
C SER A 241 5.20 -14.37 19.34
N TYR A 242 5.89 -13.24 19.31
CA TYR A 242 6.64 -12.71 20.46
C TYR A 242 5.76 -12.55 21.72
N LEU A 243 4.56 -11.98 21.58
CA LEU A 243 3.64 -11.80 22.70
C LEU A 243 3.18 -13.13 23.29
N ARG A 244 2.90 -14.11 22.43
CA ARG A 244 2.51 -15.47 22.83
C ARG A 244 3.66 -16.18 23.56
N ASP A 245 4.88 -16.10 23.04
CA ASP A 245 6.06 -16.75 23.63
C ASP A 245 6.40 -16.14 25.01
N LYS A 246 6.01 -14.88 25.23
CA LYS A 246 6.08 -14.21 26.54
C LYS A 246 4.87 -14.46 27.44
N GLY A 247 3.97 -15.38 27.08
CA GLY A 247 2.83 -15.81 27.90
C GLY A 247 1.59 -14.93 27.83
N LEU A 248 1.52 -13.97 26.88
CA LEU A 248 0.32 -13.16 26.69
C LEU A 248 -0.71 -13.90 25.82
N SER A 249 -1.99 -13.69 26.10
CA SER A 249 -3.07 -14.36 25.38
C SER A 249 -3.13 -13.94 23.89
N PRO A 250 -3.59 -14.83 22.99
CA PRO A 250 -3.76 -14.50 21.58
C PRO A 250 -4.69 -13.30 21.33
N GLN A 251 -5.64 -13.04 22.24
CA GLN A 251 -6.53 -11.88 22.16
C GLN A 251 -5.77 -10.57 22.27
N VAL A 252 -4.73 -10.50 23.12
CA VAL A 252 -3.88 -9.30 23.25
C VAL A 252 -3.20 -8.99 21.91
N ALA A 253 -2.66 -10.00 21.24
CA ALA A 253 -2.05 -9.83 19.93
C ALA A 253 -3.05 -9.36 18.86
N SER A 254 -4.26 -9.92 18.88
CA SER A 254 -5.33 -9.52 17.95
C SER A 254 -5.75 -8.07 18.15
N TYR A 255 -5.99 -7.66 19.40
CA TYR A 255 -6.32 -6.28 19.72
C TYR A 255 -5.18 -5.30 19.42
N ALA A 256 -3.93 -5.71 19.65
CA ALA A 256 -2.76 -4.92 19.28
C ALA A 256 -2.73 -4.59 17.79
N LEU A 257 -2.93 -5.58 16.92
CA LEU A 257 -2.98 -5.38 15.48
C LEU A 257 -4.19 -4.55 15.03
N ALA A 258 -5.33 -4.72 15.69
CA ALA A 258 -6.53 -3.91 15.44
C ALA A 258 -6.29 -2.43 15.81
N LEU A 259 -5.65 -2.16 16.95
CA LEU A 259 -5.28 -0.81 17.36
C LEU A 259 -4.31 -0.16 16.38
N ILE A 260 -3.29 -0.89 15.90
CA ILE A 260 -2.40 -0.39 14.85
C ILE A 260 -3.23 0.05 13.63
N GLY A 261 -4.12 -0.79 13.15
CA GLY A 261 -4.97 -0.48 11.99
C GLY A 261 -5.87 0.75 12.20
N LEU A 262 -6.53 0.81 13.36
CA LEU A 262 -7.41 1.93 13.72
C LEU A 262 -6.65 3.26 13.78
N PHE A 263 -5.57 3.30 14.56
CA PHE A 263 -4.78 4.52 14.74
C PHE A 263 -4.01 4.94 13.48
N ASN A 264 -3.74 4.01 12.57
CA ASN A 264 -3.13 4.30 11.28
C ASN A 264 -4.01 5.21 10.39
N VAL A 265 -5.34 5.09 10.47
CA VAL A 265 -6.26 6.00 9.75
C VAL A 265 -6.02 7.44 10.18
N PHE A 266 -6.00 7.68 11.49
CA PHE A 266 -5.80 9.03 12.06
C PHE A 266 -4.38 9.54 11.80
N GLY A 267 -3.37 8.69 11.97
CA GLY A 267 -1.98 9.06 11.78
C GLY A 267 -1.66 9.47 10.35
N THR A 268 -2.10 8.72 9.36
CA THR A 268 -1.87 9.02 7.95
C THR A 268 -2.59 10.28 7.50
N TYR A 269 -3.82 10.50 7.96
CA TYR A 269 -4.55 11.73 7.72
C TYR A 269 -3.83 12.93 8.36
N ALA A 270 -3.45 12.82 9.63
CA ALA A 270 -2.73 13.87 10.36
C ALA A 270 -1.40 14.22 9.69
N ALA A 271 -0.62 13.22 9.25
CA ALA A 271 0.64 13.44 8.53
C ALA A 271 0.42 14.20 7.21
N GLY A 272 -0.67 13.91 6.50
CA GLY A 272 -1.07 14.64 5.30
C GLY A 272 -1.39 16.11 5.58
N VAL A 273 -2.16 16.38 6.64
CA VAL A 273 -2.51 17.76 7.07
C VAL A 273 -1.28 18.52 7.56
N LEU A 274 -0.46 17.91 8.39
CA LEU A 274 0.77 18.51 8.90
C LEU A 274 1.75 18.84 7.75
N GLY A 275 1.80 17.98 6.73
CA GLY A 275 2.62 18.21 5.53
C GLY A 275 2.25 19.44 4.70
N GLN A 276 1.09 20.07 4.96
CA GLN A 276 0.74 21.37 4.38
C GLN A 276 1.38 22.53 5.15
N LYS A 277 1.53 22.39 6.48
CA LYS A 277 1.94 23.45 7.37
C LYS A 277 3.43 23.43 7.70
N PHE A 278 4.02 22.25 7.74
CA PHE A 278 5.40 22.04 8.19
C PHE A 278 6.27 21.46 7.07
N PRO A 279 7.59 21.70 7.11
CA PRO A 279 8.53 21.05 6.20
C PRO A 279 8.45 19.53 6.31
N LYS A 280 8.18 18.87 5.19
CA LYS A 280 7.94 17.41 5.13
C LYS A 280 9.10 16.58 5.68
N LYS A 281 10.35 17.08 5.49
CA LYS A 281 11.54 16.46 6.07
C LYS A 281 11.52 16.39 7.59
N ASN A 282 10.98 17.43 8.26
CA ASN A 282 10.90 17.46 9.72
C ASN A 282 9.82 16.48 10.21
N ILE A 283 8.71 16.36 9.49
CA ILE A 283 7.66 15.37 9.79
C ILE A 283 8.21 13.96 9.68
N LEU A 284 8.95 13.66 8.61
CA LEU A 284 9.60 12.36 8.42
C LEU A 284 10.62 12.06 9.52
N ALA A 285 11.49 13.03 9.84
CA ALA A 285 12.46 12.90 10.92
C ALA A 285 11.77 12.63 12.27
N PHE A 286 10.71 13.37 12.59
CA PHE A 286 9.91 13.15 13.79
C PHE A 286 9.31 11.75 13.84
N ILE A 287 8.69 11.28 12.74
CA ILE A 287 8.05 9.96 12.69
C ILE A 287 9.09 8.85 12.90
N TYR A 288 10.25 8.91 12.23
CA TYR A 288 11.29 7.89 12.38
C TYR A 288 11.90 7.90 13.79
N LEU A 289 12.15 9.08 14.36
CA LEU A 289 12.65 9.22 15.74
C LEU A 289 11.62 8.71 16.74
N ALA A 290 10.35 9.11 16.59
CA ALA A 290 9.27 8.67 17.47
C ALA A 290 9.08 7.15 17.43
N ARG A 291 9.22 6.50 16.26
CA ARG A 291 9.21 5.04 16.14
C ARG A 291 10.39 4.42 16.88
N ALA A 292 11.60 4.96 16.71
CA ALA A 292 12.77 4.45 17.41
C ALA A 292 12.58 4.52 18.94
N VAL A 293 12.07 5.66 19.45
CA VAL A 293 11.76 5.83 20.87
C VAL A 293 10.66 4.86 21.33
N ALA A 294 9.54 4.76 20.56
CA ALA A 294 8.45 3.87 20.93
C ALA A 294 8.88 2.40 20.99
N ILE A 295 9.68 1.93 20.04
CA ILE A 295 10.22 0.57 20.02
C ILE A 295 11.17 0.36 21.22
N SER A 296 12.08 1.30 21.47
CA SER A 296 13.02 1.19 22.59
C SER A 296 12.31 1.17 23.94
N VAL A 297 11.34 2.06 24.13
CA VAL A 297 10.53 2.08 25.38
C VAL A 297 9.74 0.79 25.53
N PHE A 298 9.13 0.27 24.46
CA PHE A 298 8.38 -0.99 24.52
C PHE A 298 9.26 -2.19 24.91
N LEU A 299 10.49 -2.25 24.42
CA LEU A 299 11.42 -3.34 24.74
C LEU A 299 11.96 -3.26 26.17
N LEU A 300 12.05 -2.05 26.74
CA LEU A 300 12.58 -1.83 28.10
C LEU A 300 11.48 -1.83 29.19
N ALA A 301 10.23 -1.59 28.81
CA ALA A 301 9.11 -1.54 29.71
C ALA A 301 8.63 -2.96 30.11
N PRO A 302 8.02 -3.12 31.32
CA PRO A 302 7.35 -4.37 31.65
C PRO A 302 6.30 -4.76 30.61
N LEU A 303 6.36 -6.00 30.15
CA LEU A 303 5.44 -6.51 29.14
C LEU A 303 4.09 -6.87 29.78
N THR A 304 3.11 -6.01 29.56
CA THR A 304 1.73 -6.16 30.03
C THR A 304 0.75 -5.90 28.88
N PRO A 305 -0.51 -6.35 28.97
CA PRO A 305 -1.51 -5.98 27.97
C PRO A 305 -1.62 -4.47 27.76
N ALA A 306 -1.52 -3.68 28.82
CA ALA A 306 -1.58 -2.22 28.76
C ALA A 306 -0.40 -1.62 27.96
N SER A 307 0.84 -2.08 28.23
CA SER A 307 2.03 -1.62 27.49
C SER A 307 1.96 -2.01 26.02
N VAL A 308 1.43 -3.20 25.69
CA VAL A 308 1.22 -3.64 24.32
C VAL A 308 0.20 -2.76 23.61
N TYR A 309 -0.93 -2.45 24.25
CA TYR A 309 -1.97 -1.61 23.61
C TYR A 309 -1.50 -0.17 23.45
N LEU A 310 -0.78 0.39 24.42
CA LEU A 310 -0.19 1.73 24.28
C LEU A 310 0.82 1.78 23.13
N PHE A 311 1.75 0.82 23.08
CA PHE A 311 2.72 0.69 21.98
C PHE A 311 2.03 0.58 20.64
N SER A 312 1.01 -0.28 20.53
CA SER A 312 0.27 -0.50 19.28
C SER A 312 -0.50 0.74 18.83
N SER A 313 -1.05 1.51 19.77
CA SER A 313 -1.72 2.77 19.45
C SER A 313 -0.75 3.82 18.95
N ILE A 314 0.40 3.99 19.61
CA ILE A 314 1.47 4.92 19.18
C ILE A 314 2.03 4.50 17.84
N MET A 315 2.38 3.22 17.68
CA MET A 315 2.87 2.70 16.40
C MET A 315 1.83 2.81 15.30
N GLY A 316 0.55 2.64 15.63
CA GLY A 316 -0.55 2.85 14.69
C GLY A 316 -0.56 4.27 14.12
N ILE A 317 -0.49 5.29 14.97
CA ILE A 317 -0.38 6.69 14.53
C ILE A 317 0.82 6.90 13.60
N LEU A 318 1.93 6.24 13.88
CA LEU A 318 3.17 6.38 13.12
C LEU A 318 3.25 5.42 11.91
N TRP A 319 2.35 4.43 11.77
CA TRP A 319 2.49 3.23 10.91
C TRP A 319 2.77 3.56 9.45
N LEU A 320 1.81 4.15 8.74
CA LEU A 320 1.99 4.59 7.35
C LEU A 320 2.04 6.13 7.22
N SER A 321 2.26 6.83 8.32
CA SER A 321 2.31 8.29 8.35
C SER A 321 3.50 8.88 7.57
N THR A 322 4.49 8.05 7.22
CA THR A 322 5.58 8.43 6.33
C THR A 322 5.16 8.50 4.86
N VAL A 323 4.05 7.84 4.46
CA VAL A 323 3.66 7.68 3.05
C VAL A 323 3.28 9.01 2.39
N PRO A 324 2.37 9.84 2.96
CA PRO A 324 2.01 11.11 2.35
C PRO A 324 3.19 12.11 2.25
N PRO A 325 3.95 12.39 3.33
CA PRO A 325 5.03 13.35 3.25
C PRO A 325 6.18 12.87 2.35
N THR A 326 6.46 11.57 2.24
CA THR A 326 7.48 11.04 1.33
C THR A 326 7.12 11.33 -0.12
N ASN A 327 5.93 10.97 -0.56
CA ASN A 327 5.50 11.20 -1.95
C ASN A 327 5.31 12.70 -2.25
N ALA A 328 4.83 13.48 -1.29
CA ALA A 328 4.75 14.93 -1.43
C ALA A 328 6.14 15.58 -1.52
N THR A 329 7.16 15.02 -0.88
CA THR A 329 8.56 15.47 -1.03
C THR A 329 9.10 15.14 -2.42
N VAL A 330 8.84 13.94 -2.95
CA VAL A 330 9.20 13.57 -4.34
C VAL A 330 8.57 14.56 -5.32
N ALA A 331 7.27 14.87 -5.15
CA ALA A 331 6.58 15.86 -5.98
C ALA A 331 7.18 17.26 -5.88
N GLN A 332 7.65 17.64 -4.69
CA GLN A 332 8.26 18.95 -4.45
C GLN A 332 9.65 19.09 -5.10
N ILE A 333 10.45 18.03 -5.09
CA ILE A 333 11.84 18.05 -5.61
C ILE A 333 11.83 17.87 -7.13
N PHE A 334 11.10 16.88 -7.66
CA PHE A 334 11.19 16.46 -9.07
C PHE A 334 9.97 16.87 -9.90
N GLY A 335 9.01 17.57 -9.29
CA GLY A 335 7.75 17.89 -9.96
C GLY A 335 6.83 16.67 -10.07
N VAL A 336 5.77 16.83 -10.87
CA VAL A 336 4.69 15.85 -10.96
C VAL A 336 4.69 15.01 -12.25
N ALA A 337 5.58 15.35 -13.20
CA ALA A 337 5.62 14.71 -14.52
C ALA A 337 5.96 13.21 -14.45
N HIS A 338 6.81 12.81 -13.52
CA HIS A 338 7.27 11.44 -13.29
C HIS A 338 6.97 10.94 -11.86
N LEU A 339 5.97 11.55 -11.21
CA LEU A 339 5.68 11.29 -9.79
C LEU A 339 5.27 9.83 -9.52
N SER A 340 4.43 9.24 -10.38
CA SER A 340 4.00 7.84 -10.21
C SER A 340 5.20 6.89 -10.32
N MET A 341 6.08 7.12 -11.28
CA MET A 341 7.29 6.32 -11.47
C MET A 341 8.26 6.44 -10.30
N LEU A 342 8.61 7.67 -9.91
CA LEU A 342 9.55 7.91 -8.80
C LEU A 342 8.99 7.43 -7.46
N GLY A 343 7.69 7.63 -7.23
CA GLY A 343 6.96 7.04 -6.10
C GLY A 343 6.98 5.52 -6.11
N GLY A 344 6.92 4.91 -7.31
CA GLY A 344 7.07 3.48 -7.52
C GLY A 344 8.45 2.95 -7.08
N PHE A 345 9.54 3.66 -7.39
CA PHE A 345 10.89 3.31 -6.91
C PHE A 345 11.03 3.43 -5.40
N VAL A 346 10.52 4.50 -4.82
CA VAL A 346 10.49 4.68 -3.36
C VAL A 346 9.70 3.53 -2.71
N PHE A 347 8.55 3.17 -3.28
CA PHE A 347 7.75 2.04 -2.79
C PHE A 347 8.45 0.69 -2.99
N PHE A 348 9.18 0.49 -4.08
CA PHE A 348 9.98 -0.71 -4.28
C PHE A 348 11.03 -0.90 -3.18
N SER A 349 11.70 0.18 -2.76
CA SER A 349 12.63 0.11 -1.62
C SER A 349 11.94 -0.32 -0.32
N HIS A 350 10.70 0.13 -0.08
CA HIS A 350 9.88 -0.32 1.04
C HIS A 350 9.59 -1.84 0.96
N GLN A 351 9.31 -2.36 -0.22
CA GLN A 351 9.02 -3.79 -0.39
C GLN A 351 10.26 -4.67 -0.17
N ILE A 352 11.45 -4.18 -0.56
CA ILE A 352 12.72 -4.84 -0.22
C ILE A 352 12.92 -4.84 1.30
N GLY A 353 12.68 -3.71 1.97
CA GLY A 353 12.73 -3.63 3.44
C GLY A 353 11.74 -4.57 4.10
N SER A 354 10.52 -4.66 3.58
CA SER A 354 9.47 -5.57 4.05
C SER A 354 9.91 -7.04 3.96
N PHE A 355 10.46 -7.44 2.83
CA PHE A 355 11.00 -8.78 2.63
C PHE A 355 12.10 -9.10 3.65
N MET A 356 13.07 -8.20 3.80
CA MET A 356 14.17 -8.39 4.75
C MET A 356 13.69 -8.42 6.19
N GLY A 357 12.67 -7.62 6.55
CA GLY A 357 12.09 -7.61 7.90
C GLY A 357 11.47 -8.95 8.28
N VAL A 358 10.74 -9.58 7.36
CA VAL A 358 10.17 -10.91 7.60
C VAL A 358 11.26 -11.97 7.67
N TRP A 359 12.13 -12.00 6.65
CA TRP A 359 13.16 -13.02 6.53
C TRP A 359 14.16 -12.99 7.70
N LEU A 360 14.70 -11.81 8.01
CA LEU A 360 15.69 -11.67 9.07
C LEU A 360 15.10 -11.98 10.44
N GLY A 361 13.83 -11.57 10.67
CA GLY A 361 13.14 -11.88 11.92
C GLY A 361 12.95 -13.37 12.14
N GLY A 362 12.56 -14.13 11.10
CA GLY A 362 12.49 -15.60 11.16
C GLY A 362 13.86 -16.24 11.39
N TYR A 363 14.86 -15.83 10.59
CA TYR A 363 16.21 -16.36 10.70
C TYR A 363 16.84 -16.16 12.09
N LEU A 364 16.64 -15.01 12.72
CA LEU A 364 17.18 -14.73 14.05
C LEU A 364 16.41 -15.43 15.16
N TYR A 365 15.14 -15.74 14.94
CA TYR A 365 14.32 -16.48 15.90
C TYR A 365 14.67 -17.96 15.97
N ASP A 366 15.01 -18.56 14.83
CA ASP A 366 15.34 -19.99 14.71
C ASP A 366 16.79 -20.33 15.18
N LYS A 367 17.62 -19.30 15.44
CA LYS A 367 18.99 -19.42 15.99
C LYS A 367 19.05 -19.11 17.48
#